data_e2cd03492eb75f97418be2eed581c7ba
#
_entry.id   e2cd03492eb75f97418be2eed581c7ba
#
_cell.length_a   1.000
_cell.length_b   1.000
_cell.length_c   1.000
_cell.angle_alpha   90.00
_cell.angle_beta   90.00
_cell.angle_gamma   90.00
#
_symmetry.space_group_name_H-M   'P 1'
#
loop_
_entity.id
_entity.type
_entity.pdbx_description
1 polymer ?
#
loop_
_entity_poly.entity_id
_entity_poly.type
_entity_poly.pdbx_seq_one_letter_code
_entity_poly.pdbx_strand_id
1 'polypeptide(L)'
;MKNMTVCAIAMAAAGAAVTALAQTPAPQAPAAQQSPGPQGGGRGRAGQAPLPPGANPNSQYRLGPDSLPQEGVPKGEIRGPYTLPSKVYPGTQHTYWVYVPAQYDSAAPASLMVFQDGQAFKDENGDLRAQNVMDNLIYRREIPVMLAVFINPGRTPEQAEPSPQTGWGDGTTNRGTEYNMPDDKYARVITEELLPALNKEYNISKDPEQRGIGGSSSGAIAAFAVAWERPNEFRKVLSNVGSFVDIRGGYVYSERVLASGKKPIRIFLCDGRNDNRGMRNGVYDQKRDWFFQNVRLMKALTEKGYDVNYTWGMNLHGQKFGGAILPDMMRWLWRDGPVSTDPNDMVERSFRQPVAKK
;
A
#
# COMPACT_ATOMS: atom_id res chain seq x y z
N MET A 1 -27.71 75.85 -2.08
CA MET A 1 -26.73 76.91 -2.36
C MET A 1 -25.31 76.34 -2.20
N LYS A 2 -24.45 76.64 -3.14
CA LYS A 2 -22.98 76.29 -3.25
C LYS A 2 -22.64 74.93 -3.80
N ASN A 3 -22.56 74.84 -5.05
CA ASN A 3 -21.44 74.81 -6.05
C ASN A 3 -20.48 73.66 -5.86
N MET A 4 -20.68 72.68 -6.78
CA MET A 4 -19.68 71.65 -7.17
C MET A 4 -18.75 72.27 -8.21
N THR A 5 -17.43 72.23 -7.95
CA THR A 5 -16.40 72.52 -8.95
C THR A 5 -15.78 71.21 -9.39
N VAL A 6 -15.92 70.87 -10.67
CA VAL A 6 -15.31 69.71 -11.34
C VAL A 6 -13.94 70.15 -11.83
N CYS A 7 -12.88 69.48 -11.35
CA CYS A 7 -11.54 69.62 -11.94
C CYS A 7 -11.28 68.44 -12.89
N ALA A 8 -11.16 68.74 -14.17
CA ALA A 8 -10.72 67.78 -15.17
C ALA A 8 -9.19 67.78 -15.22
N ILE A 9 -8.57 66.63 -15.03
CA ILE A 9 -7.14 66.43 -15.26
C ILE A 9 -6.97 65.62 -16.56
N ALA A 10 -6.33 66.26 -17.52
CA ALA A 10 -5.93 65.67 -18.78
C ALA A 10 -4.71 64.77 -18.56
N MET A 11 -4.80 63.48 -18.91
CA MET A 11 -3.64 62.60 -19.00
C MET A 11 -3.08 62.57 -20.38
N ALA A 12 -1.83 62.99 -20.52
CA ALA A 12 -1.03 62.84 -21.76
C ALA A 12 -0.54 61.42 -21.85
N ALA A 13 -0.83 60.77 -22.98
CA ALA A 13 -0.31 59.44 -23.33
C ALA A 13 1.10 59.56 -23.86
N ALA A 14 2.10 59.07 -23.13
CA ALA A 14 3.44 58.81 -23.62
C ALA A 14 3.52 57.37 -24.11
N GLY A 15 3.62 57.19 -25.43
CA GLY A 15 3.85 55.88 -26.06
C GLY A 15 5.31 55.44 -25.86
N ALA A 16 5.51 54.38 -25.12
CA ALA A 16 6.79 53.66 -25.08
C ALA A 16 6.73 52.48 -26.02
N ALA A 17 7.54 52.56 -27.09
CA ALA A 17 7.77 51.44 -28.02
C ALA A 17 8.57 50.36 -27.31
N VAL A 18 7.96 49.19 -27.05
CA VAL A 18 8.63 48.00 -26.53
C VAL A 18 9.20 47.23 -27.73
N THR A 19 10.50 47.30 -27.92
CA THR A 19 11.22 46.41 -28.83
C THR A 19 11.21 45.01 -28.27
N ALA A 20 10.49 44.10 -28.90
CA ALA A 20 10.51 42.67 -28.59
C ALA A 20 11.86 42.08 -29.02
N LEU A 21 12.71 41.80 -28.04
CA LEU A 21 13.88 40.92 -28.26
C LEU A 21 13.38 39.50 -28.44
N ALA A 22 13.55 38.97 -29.63
CA ALA A 22 13.31 37.56 -29.94
C ALA A 22 14.25 36.70 -29.09
N GLN A 23 13.69 36.00 -28.09
CA GLN A 23 14.40 34.98 -27.36
C GLN A 23 14.55 33.74 -28.24
N THR A 24 15.77 33.40 -28.59
CA THR A 24 16.13 32.11 -29.18
C THR A 24 15.77 31.02 -28.19
N PRO A 25 15.01 29.97 -28.57
CA PRO A 25 14.73 28.86 -27.67
C PRO A 25 16.04 28.15 -27.33
N ALA A 26 16.25 27.91 -26.04
CA ALA A 26 17.35 27.06 -25.54
C ALA A 26 17.25 25.66 -26.14
N PRO A 27 18.38 25.01 -26.48
CA PRO A 27 18.35 23.67 -27.02
C PRO A 27 17.70 22.72 -25.96
N GLN A 28 16.63 22.08 -26.37
CA GLN A 28 16.00 21.02 -25.59
C GLN A 28 17.02 19.88 -25.45
N ALA A 29 17.36 19.51 -24.22
CA ALA A 29 18.10 18.30 -23.96
C ALA A 29 17.33 17.10 -24.57
N PRO A 30 18.02 16.14 -25.21
CA PRO A 30 17.36 14.98 -25.77
C PRO A 30 16.58 14.26 -24.66
N ALA A 31 15.30 14.03 -24.92
CA ALA A 31 14.46 13.23 -24.06
C ALA A 31 15.15 11.88 -23.82
N ALA A 32 15.52 11.60 -22.57
CA ALA A 32 16.02 10.31 -22.20
C ALA A 32 14.96 9.27 -22.61
N GLN A 33 15.28 8.49 -23.64
CA GLN A 33 14.51 7.31 -24.00
C GLN A 33 14.55 6.37 -22.79
N GLN A 34 13.48 6.37 -22.03
CA GLN A 34 13.25 5.31 -21.04
C GLN A 34 13.17 4.01 -21.85
N SER A 35 14.20 3.20 -21.73
CA SER A 35 14.15 1.81 -22.18
C SER A 35 12.89 1.18 -21.60
N PRO A 36 12.08 0.48 -22.43
CA PRO A 36 10.97 -0.30 -21.89
C PRO A 36 11.58 -1.27 -20.88
N GLY A 37 11.26 -1.11 -19.60
CA GLY A 37 11.58 -2.09 -18.58
C GLY A 37 11.08 -3.45 -19.08
N PRO A 38 11.73 -4.57 -18.73
CA PRO A 38 11.31 -5.87 -19.19
C PRO A 38 9.82 -6.02 -18.86
N GLN A 39 9.00 -6.08 -19.90
CA GLN A 39 7.63 -6.55 -19.79
C GLN A 39 7.77 -7.97 -19.28
N GLY A 40 7.54 -8.15 -17.97
CA GLY A 40 7.46 -9.47 -17.39
C GLY A 40 6.45 -10.25 -18.22
N GLY A 41 6.95 -11.15 -19.06
CA GLY A 41 6.16 -12.09 -19.83
C GLY A 41 5.43 -12.99 -18.86
N GLY A 42 4.40 -12.47 -18.19
CA GLY A 42 3.43 -13.27 -17.49
C GLY A 42 2.83 -14.22 -18.50
N ARG A 43 3.09 -15.50 -18.35
CA ARG A 43 2.34 -16.55 -19.04
C ARG A 43 0.88 -16.16 -18.94
N GLY A 44 0.24 -15.86 -20.09
CA GLY A 44 -1.09 -15.30 -20.17
C GLY A 44 -2.00 -16.03 -19.20
N ARG A 45 -2.49 -15.35 -18.18
CA ARG A 45 -3.53 -15.86 -17.29
C ARG A 45 -4.72 -16.15 -18.20
N ALA A 46 -5.05 -17.40 -18.38
CA ALA A 46 -6.25 -17.79 -19.09
C ALA A 46 -7.45 -17.12 -18.41
N GLY A 47 -8.04 -16.13 -19.05
CA GLY A 47 -9.20 -15.41 -18.52
C GLY A 47 -9.22 -13.90 -18.74
N GLN A 48 -8.11 -13.25 -19.09
CA GLN A 48 -8.15 -11.83 -19.48
C GLN A 48 -8.64 -11.71 -20.93
N ALA A 49 -9.76 -11.03 -21.12
CA ALA A 49 -10.14 -10.59 -22.46
C ALA A 49 -9.02 -9.66 -23.01
N PRO A 50 -8.71 -9.75 -24.33
CA PRO A 50 -7.81 -8.79 -24.95
C PRO A 50 -8.30 -7.38 -24.65
N LEU A 51 -7.38 -6.50 -24.24
CA LEU A 51 -7.74 -5.08 -24.09
C LEU A 51 -8.22 -4.54 -25.44
N PRO A 52 -9.25 -3.70 -25.44
CA PRO A 52 -9.64 -2.98 -26.64
C PRO A 52 -8.44 -2.18 -27.17
N PRO A 53 -8.33 -1.96 -28.50
CA PRO A 53 -7.29 -1.11 -29.06
C PRO A 53 -7.28 0.26 -28.35
N GLY A 54 -6.19 0.61 -27.74
CA GLY A 54 -6.07 1.87 -26.99
C GLY A 54 -4.84 1.91 -26.10
N ALA A 55 -4.66 3.03 -25.40
CA ALA A 55 -3.57 3.19 -24.44
C ALA A 55 -3.73 2.23 -23.27
N ASN A 56 -2.62 1.67 -22.79
CA ASN A 56 -2.62 0.82 -21.57
C ASN A 56 -3.21 1.62 -20.40
N PRO A 57 -4.31 1.15 -19.76
CA PRO A 57 -4.97 1.87 -18.67
C PRO A 57 -4.04 2.17 -17.48
N ASN A 58 -2.99 1.37 -17.27
CA ASN A 58 -2.01 1.60 -16.23
C ASN A 58 -1.02 2.74 -16.57
N SER A 59 -0.93 3.18 -17.83
CA SER A 59 0.04 4.19 -18.25
C SER A 59 -0.17 5.57 -17.63
N GLN A 60 -1.36 5.86 -17.15
CA GLN A 60 -1.71 7.14 -16.51
C GLN A 60 -1.26 7.24 -15.04
N TYR A 61 -1.00 6.11 -14.38
CA TYR A 61 -0.61 6.11 -12.97
C TYR A 61 0.90 6.33 -12.82
N ARG A 62 1.25 7.32 -12.01
CA ARG A 62 2.63 7.71 -11.68
C ARG A 62 2.80 7.78 -10.19
N LEU A 63 4.00 7.46 -9.73
CA LEU A 63 4.39 7.71 -8.35
C LEU A 63 4.52 9.21 -8.13
N GLY A 64 3.83 9.69 -7.08
CA GLY A 64 3.98 11.07 -6.62
C GLY A 64 5.26 11.25 -5.78
N PRO A 65 5.56 12.51 -5.38
CA PRO A 65 6.73 12.82 -4.57
C PRO A 65 6.83 11.99 -3.28
N ASP A 66 5.70 11.67 -2.65
CA ASP A 66 5.64 10.93 -1.39
C ASP A 66 6.13 9.47 -1.51
N SER A 67 6.18 8.93 -2.72
CA SER A 67 6.69 7.58 -3.01
C SER A 67 8.13 7.59 -3.50
N LEU A 68 8.78 8.75 -3.54
CA LEU A 68 10.15 8.92 -3.99
C LEU A 68 11.06 9.39 -2.84
N PRO A 69 12.37 9.09 -2.88
CA PRO A 69 13.30 9.64 -1.91
C PRO A 69 13.24 11.18 -1.90
N GLN A 70 13.20 11.79 -0.72
CA GLN A 70 13.17 13.23 -0.53
C GLN A 70 14.46 13.69 0.16
N GLU A 71 15.01 14.81 -0.29
CA GLU A 71 16.15 15.43 0.37
C GLU A 71 15.78 15.87 1.81
N GLY A 72 16.68 15.61 2.76
CA GLY A 72 16.48 15.95 4.16
C GLY A 72 15.54 15.01 4.93
N VAL A 73 14.93 14.01 4.28
CA VAL A 73 14.14 13.00 4.96
C VAL A 73 15.05 11.85 5.42
N PRO A 74 15.13 11.58 6.73
CA PRO A 74 15.94 10.47 7.24
C PRO A 74 15.44 9.13 6.73
N LYS A 75 16.33 8.34 6.14
CA LYS A 75 15.99 7.02 5.61
C LYS A 75 15.98 5.97 6.72
N GLY A 76 14.90 5.19 6.80
CA GLY A 76 14.83 4.01 7.66
C GLY A 76 15.68 2.86 7.13
N GLU A 77 15.86 1.84 7.94
CA GLU A 77 16.66 0.64 7.65
C GLU A 77 15.73 -0.56 7.38
N ILE A 78 16.02 -1.36 6.34
CA ILE A 78 15.40 -2.67 6.13
C ILE A 78 16.37 -3.75 6.63
N ARG A 79 15.95 -4.47 7.67
CA ARG A 79 16.68 -5.57 8.30
C ARG A 79 16.17 -6.91 7.79
N GLY A 80 17.04 -7.87 7.66
CA GLY A 80 16.74 -9.19 7.10
C GLY A 80 17.50 -9.47 5.80
N PRO A 81 17.16 -10.54 5.05
CA PRO A 81 16.02 -11.44 5.27
C PRO A 81 16.13 -12.28 6.55
N TYR A 82 14.99 -12.49 7.19
CA TYR A 82 14.83 -13.45 8.28
C TYR A 82 13.98 -14.63 7.81
N THR A 83 14.21 -15.80 8.42
CA THR A 83 13.43 -17.01 8.16
C THR A 83 12.55 -17.32 9.36
N LEU A 84 11.26 -17.54 9.11
CA LEU A 84 10.26 -17.95 10.09
C LEU A 84 9.73 -19.33 9.73
N PRO A 85 10.22 -20.41 10.36
CA PRO A 85 9.63 -21.74 10.20
C PRO A 85 8.21 -21.77 10.74
N SER A 86 7.27 -22.37 9.99
CA SER A 86 5.88 -22.42 10.38
C SER A 86 5.51 -23.74 11.03
N LYS A 87 4.85 -23.66 12.17
CA LYS A 87 4.16 -24.78 12.84
C LYS A 87 2.72 -24.91 12.34
N VAL A 88 2.11 -23.81 11.94
CA VAL A 88 0.74 -23.77 11.39
C VAL A 88 0.68 -24.46 10.02
N TYR A 89 1.74 -24.27 9.21
CA TYR A 89 1.93 -24.99 7.93
C TYR A 89 3.23 -25.79 8.00
N PRO A 90 3.22 -27.00 8.60
CA PRO A 90 4.42 -27.80 8.82
C PRO A 90 5.21 -28.06 7.54
N GLY A 91 6.53 -27.95 7.61
CA GLY A 91 7.43 -28.11 6.46
C GLY A 91 7.60 -26.86 5.59
N THR A 92 6.92 -25.76 5.94
CA THR A 92 7.11 -24.47 5.27
C THR A 92 7.84 -23.45 6.15
N GLN A 93 8.37 -22.44 5.50
CA GLN A 93 8.99 -21.30 6.13
C GLN A 93 8.62 -20.02 5.39
N HIS A 94 8.52 -18.89 6.11
CA HIS A 94 8.29 -17.57 5.54
C HIS A 94 9.60 -16.78 5.58
N THR A 95 9.87 -16.03 4.53
CA THR A 95 10.93 -15.02 4.53
C THR A 95 10.31 -13.67 4.83
N TYR A 96 10.91 -12.91 5.75
CA TYR A 96 10.44 -11.57 6.07
C TYR A 96 11.58 -10.58 6.30
N TRP A 97 11.27 -9.30 6.15
CA TRP A 97 12.15 -8.18 6.44
C TRP A 97 11.42 -7.22 7.38
N VAL A 98 12.18 -6.47 8.18
CA VAL A 98 11.64 -5.46 9.08
C VAL A 98 12.18 -4.10 8.67
N TYR A 99 11.30 -3.18 8.31
CA TYR A 99 11.62 -1.78 8.17
C TYR A 99 11.58 -1.12 9.56
N VAL A 100 12.66 -0.44 9.88
CA VAL A 100 12.84 0.32 11.13
C VAL A 100 13.05 1.78 10.74
N PRO A 101 12.09 2.69 11.00
CA PRO A 101 12.26 4.10 10.66
C PRO A 101 13.39 4.74 11.47
N ALA A 102 14.00 5.78 10.94
CA ALA A 102 15.07 6.50 11.64
C ALA A 102 14.61 7.07 12.98
N GLN A 103 13.31 7.34 13.14
CA GLN A 103 12.67 7.86 14.34
C GLN A 103 12.34 6.79 15.39
N TYR A 104 12.53 5.50 15.10
CA TYR A 104 12.20 4.45 16.06
C TYR A 104 13.03 4.54 17.34
N ASP A 105 12.35 4.55 18.48
CA ASP A 105 12.93 4.46 19.80
C ASP A 105 12.37 3.21 20.53
N SER A 106 13.28 2.31 20.94
CA SER A 106 12.88 1.09 21.65
C SER A 106 12.30 1.34 23.05
N ALA A 107 12.48 2.55 23.59
CA ALA A 107 11.87 2.94 24.88
C ALA A 107 10.36 3.21 24.76
N ALA A 108 9.87 3.51 23.55
CA ALA A 108 8.45 3.77 23.28
C ALA A 108 7.86 2.68 22.36
N PRO A 109 6.61 2.22 22.61
CA PRO A 109 5.98 1.24 21.73
C PRO A 109 5.65 1.89 20.38
N ALA A 110 6.14 1.28 19.29
CA ALA A 110 5.86 1.74 17.93
C ALA A 110 4.61 1.08 17.35
N SER A 111 3.93 1.78 16.45
CA SER A 111 2.89 1.18 15.61
C SER A 111 3.49 0.10 14.69
N LEU A 112 2.65 -0.76 14.13
CA LEU A 112 3.08 -1.84 13.24
C LEU A 112 2.22 -1.88 11.98
N MET A 113 2.88 -2.02 10.82
CA MET A 113 2.24 -2.38 9.56
C MET A 113 2.83 -3.68 9.00
N VAL A 114 2.01 -4.65 8.62
CA VAL A 114 2.46 -5.91 8.02
C VAL A 114 1.99 -5.97 6.58
N PHE A 115 2.94 -6.08 5.64
CA PHE A 115 2.66 -6.18 4.21
C PHE A 115 2.86 -7.60 3.70
N GLN A 116 1.81 -8.15 3.10
CA GLN A 116 1.82 -9.44 2.42
C GLN A 116 2.48 -9.31 1.05
N ASP A 117 3.09 -10.40 0.53
CA ASP A 117 3.95 -10.33 -0.65
C ASP A 117 5.05 -9.28 -0.46
N GLY A 118 5.73 -9.37 0.68
CA GLY A 118 6.60 -8.33 1.24
C GLY A 118 7.65 -7.83 0.28
N GLN A 119 8.15 -8.70 -0.58
CA GLN A 119 9.15 -8.36 -1.58
C GLN A 119 8.65 -7.29 -2.58
N ALA A 120 7.35 -7.30 -2.91
CA ALA A 120 6.75 -6.30 -3.79
C ALA A 120 6.63 -4.92 -3.11
N PHE A 121 6.31 -4.90 -1.82
CA PHE A 121 6.15 -3.65 -1.08
C PHE A 121 7.49 -3.00 -0.73
N LYS A 122 8.53 -3.80 -0.42
CA LYS A 122 9.86 -3.28 -0.08
C LYS A 122 10.70 -2.89 -1.29
N ASP A 123 10.35 -3.33 -2.51
CA ASP A 123 11.14 -3.04 -3.71
C ASP A 123 11.22 -1.52 -3.96
N GLU A 124 12.42 -0.97 -3.83
CA GLU A 124 12.67 0.47 -4.02
C GLU A 124 12.53 0.92 -5.47
N ASN A 125 12.56 0.00 -6.42
CA ASN A 125 12.38 0.24 -7.85
C ASN A 125 11.00 -0.21 -8.37
N GLY A 126 10.20 -0.83 -7.49
CA GLY A 126 8.87 -1.34 -7.78
C GLY A 126 7.81 -0.25 -7.86
N ASP A 127 6.57 -0.69 -8.00
CA ASP A 127 5.41 0.20 -8.07
C ASP A 127 4.98 0.72 -6.69
N LEU A 128 5.24 0.00 -5.59
CA LEU A 128 4.68 0.31 -4.26
C LEU A 128 5.62 1.16 -3.39
N ARG A 129 6.92 0.85 -3.36
CA ARG A 129 7.97 1.63 -2.66
C ARG A 129 7.60 2.02 -1.22
N ALA A 130 7.08 1.08 -0.46
CA ALA A 130 6.51 1.36 0.85
C ALA A 130 7.52 2.00 1.83
N GLN A 131 8.81 1.69 1.73
CA GLN A 131 9.84 2.34 2.54
C GLN A 131 9.85 3.85 2.32
N ASN A 132 9.93 4.32 1.06
CA ASN A 132 9.96 5.76 0.77
C ASN A 132 8.68 6.45 1.26
N VAL A 133 7.53 5.81 1.06
CA VAL A 133 6.25 6.34 1.57
C VAL A 133 6.30 6.50 3.08
N MET A 134 6.76 5.49 3.79
CA MET A 134 6.81 5.53 5.26
C MET A 134 7.85 6.53 5.77
N ASP A 135 9.05 6.59 5.17
CA ASP A 135 10.07 7.59 5.53
C ASP A 135 9.49 9.02 5.42
N ASN A 136 8.85 9.32 4.28
CA ASN A 136 8.29 10.65 4.02
C ASN A 136 7.13 10.99 4.96
N LEU A 137 6.19 10.07 5.15
CA LEU A 137 4.99 10.35 5.96
C LEU A 137 5.30 10.41 7.46
N ILE A 138 6.19 9.55 7.96
CA ILE A 138 6.65 9.59 9.37
C ILE A 138 7.41 10.88 9.62
N TYR A 139 8.32 11.27 8.73
CA TYR A 139 9.07 12.52 8.84
C TYR A 139 8.15 13.74 8.93
N ARG A 140 7.10 13.79 8.11
CA ARG A 140 6.12 14.88 8.14
C ARG A 140 5.07 14.74 9.24
N ARG A 141 5.13 13.69 10.06
CA ARG A 141 4.15 13.39 11.12
C ARG A 141 2.71 13.21 10.61
N GLU A 142 2.57 12.71 9.40
CA GLU A 142 1.27 12.42 8.80
C GLU A 142 0.77 11.01 9.17
N ILE A 143 1.71 10.14 9.57
CA ILE A 143 1.44 8.85 10.20
C ILE A 143 2.35 8.69 11.43
N PRO A 144 1.98 7.81 12.39
CA PRO A 144 2.80 7.59 13.57
C PRO A 144 4.15 6.94 13.23
N VAL A 145 5.12 7.05 14.14
CA VAL A 145 6.35 6.24 14.08
C VAL A 145 5.94 4.76 14.12
N MET A 146 6.27 4.02 13.07
CA MET A 146 5.87 2.63 12.93
C MET A 146 6.95 1.75 12.33
N LEU A 147 7.01 0.52 12.78
CA LEU A 147 7.74 -0.55 12.12
C LEU A 147 6.90 -1.09 10.97
N ALA A 148 7.54 -1.57 9.90
CA ALA A 148 6.83 -2.40 8.93
C ALA A 148 7.50 -3.75 8.78
N VAL A 149 6.66 -4.77 8.55
CA VAL A 149 7.11 -6.10 8.20
C VAL A 149 6.71 -6.40 6.78
N PHE A 150 7.67 -6.81 5.98
CA PHE A 150 7.49 -7.27 4.62
C PHE A 150 7.61 -8.80 4.63
N ILE A 151 6.49 -9.51 4.60
CA ILE A 151 6.49 -10.98 4.70
C ILE A 151 6.05 -11.62 3.38
N ASN A 152 6.81 -12.60 2.90
CA ASN A 152 6.47 -13.43 1.77
C ASN A 152 5.61 -14.63 2.20
N PRO A 153 4.81 -15.22 1.29
CA PRO A 153 4.08 -16.46 1.57
C PRO A 153 5.04 -17.60 1.94
N GLY A 154 4.53 -18.58 2.66
CA GLY A 154 5.27 -19.78 3.02
C GLY A 154 5.72 -20.58 1.80
N ARG A 155 6.88 -21.19 1.92
CA ARG A 155 7.46 -22.10 0.93
C ARG A 155 8.23 -23.22 1.64
N THR A 156 8.43 -24.34 0.97
CA THR A 156 9.40 -25.33 1.46
C THR A 156 10.83 -24.80 1.23
N PRO A 157 11.83 -25.29 1.97
CA PRO A 157 13.22 -24.85 1.79
C PRO A 157 13.75 -25.00 0.35
N GLU A 158 13.23 -25.96 -0.41
CA GLU A 158 13.64 -26.27 -1.78
C GLU A 158 12.98 -25.37 -2.82
N GLN A 159 11.89 -24.71 -2.48
CA GLN A 159 11.19 -23.80 -3.39
C GLN A 159 11.91 -22.44 -3.42
N ALA A 160 11.96 -21.84 -4.62
CA ALA A 160 12.55 -20.52 -4.81
C ALA A 160 11.77 -19.44 -4.08
N GLU A 161 12.47 -18.41 -3.61
CA GLU A 161 11.81 -17.18 -3.12
C GLU A 161 10.97 -16.53 -4.22
N PRO A 162 9.76 -16.06 -3.89
CA PRO A 162 8.96 -15.25 -4.81
C PRO A 162 9.73 -14.00 -5.25
N SER A 163 9.71 -13.74 -6.54
CA SER A 163 10.34 -12.56 -7.11
C SER A 163 9.61 -12.16 -8.41
N PRO A 164 9.85 -10.96 -8.95
CA PRO A 164 9.33 -10.60 -10.28
C PRO A 164 9.74 -11.56 -11.37
N GLN A 165 10.91 -12.21 -11.26
CA GLN A 165 11.44 -13.17 -12.25
C GLN A 165 10.83 -14.55 -12.11
N THR A 166 10.57 -15.01 -10.88
CA THR A 166 10.00 -16.33 -10.57
C THR A 166 8.48 -16.32 -10.45
N GLY A 167 7.87 -15.12 -10.50
CA GLY A 167 6.45 -14.89 -10.17
C GLY A 167 6.19 -14.82 -8.68
N TRP A 168 5.00 -14.35 -8.32
CA TRP A 168 4.63 -14.11 -6.91
C TRP A 168 4.24 -15.38 -6.15
N GLY A 169 4.60 -16.55 -6.68
CA GLY A 169 4.55 -17.80 -5.95
C GLY A 169 3.25 -18.60 -6.03
N ASP A 170 2.29 -18.24 -6.88
CA ASP A 170 1.02 -18.97 -6.98
C ASP A 170 1.16 -20.46 -7.39
N GLY A 171 2.26 -20.83 -8.01
CA GLY A 171 2.57 -22.21 -8.39
C GLY A 171 3.84 -22.78 -7.78
N THR A 172 4.61 -21.98 -7.07
CA THR A 172 5.95 -22.31 -6.55
C THR A 172 6.09 -22.13 -5.04
N THR A 173 5.03 -21.68 -4.37
CA THR A 173 4.99 -21.49 -2.92
C THR A 173 3.64 -21.91 -2.37
N ASN A 174 3.47 -21.77 -1.06
CA ASN A 174 2.20 -22.05 -0.39
C ASN A 174 1.18 -20.90 -0.51
N ARG A 175 1.48 -19.83 -1.27
CA ARG A 175 0.69 -18.59 -1.36
C ARG A 175 -0.79 -18.82 -1.61
N GLY A 176 -1.12 -19.66 -2.59
CA GLY A 176 -2.53 -19.94 -2.91
C GLY A 176 -3.29 -20.61 -1.77
N THR A 177 -2.64 -21.42 -0.96
CA THR A 177 -3.22 -22.10 0.19
C THR A 177 -3.33 -21.15 1.40
N GLU A 178 -2.28 -20.40 1.68
CA GLU A 178 -2.26 -19.51 2.85
C GLU A 178 -3.17 -18.29 2.68
N TYR A 179 -3.12 -17.66 1.50
CA TYR A 179 -3.74 -16.35 1.31
C TYR A 179 -5.20 -16.40 0.88
N ASN A 180 -5.60 -17.44 0.12
CA ASN A 180 -6.93 -17.45 -0.49
C ASN A 180 -7.97 -18.28 0.29
N MET A 181 -7.56 -18.97 1.35
CA MET A 181 -8.48 -19.72 2.20
C MET A 181 -9.20 -18.76 3.15
N PRO A 182 -10.54 -18.77 3.19
CA PRO A 182 -11.30 -17.94 4.12
C PRO A 182 -11.41 -18.61 5.49
N ASP A 183 -10.26 -18.96 6.07
CA ASP A 183 -10.12 -19.56 7.41
C ASP A 183 -9.14 -18.75 8.28
N ASP A 184 -8.88 -19.21 9.51
CA ASP A 184 -8.04 -18.52 10.48
C ASP A 184 -6.56 -18.95 10.46
N LYS A 185 -6.18 -19.94 9.63
CA LYS A 185 -4.84 -20.51 9.70
C LYS A 185 -3.75 -19.49 9.44
N TYR A 186 -3.89 -18.70 8.35
CA TYR A 186 -2.89 -17.67 8.08
C TYR A 186 -2.86 -16.58 9.15
N ALA A 187 -4.00 -16.26 9.75
CA ALA A 187 -4.04 -15.34 10.89
C ALA A 187 -3.20 -15.86 12.06
N ARG A 188 -3.17 -17.18 12.28
CA ARG A 188 -2.32 -17.80 13.31
C ARG A 188 -0.83 -17.70 13.00
N VAL A 189 -0.42 -17.82 11.72
CA VAL A 189 0.98 -17.54 11.34
C VAL A 189 1.40 -16.15 11.79
N ILE A 190 0.57 -15.15 11.50
CA ILE A 190 0.87 -13.76 11.84
C ILE A 190 0.87 -13.56 13.37
N THR A 191 -0.14 -14.06 14.07
CA THR A 191 -0.32 -13.73 15.50
C THR A 191 0.42 -14.67 16.44
N GLU A 192 0.61 -15.95 16.09
CA GLU A 192 1.22 -16.95 16.97
C GLU A 192 2.70 -17.21 16.64
N GLU A 193 3.16 -16.85 15.43
CA GLU A 193 4.54 -17.09 14.98
C GLU A 193 5.30 -15.78 14.72
N LEU A 194 4.78 -14.90 13.84
CA LEU A 194 5.46 -13.66 13.46
C LEU A 194 5.52 -12.64 14.59
N LEU A 195 4.37 -12.27 15.20
CA LEU A 195 4.34 -11.28 16.29
C LEU A 195 5.23 -11.68 17.48
N PRO A 196 5.24 -12.94 17.96
CA PRO A 196 6.16 -13.34 19.01
C PRO A 196 7.64 -13.24 18.61
N ALA A 197 7.98 -13.51 17.33
CA ALA A 197 9.35 -13.33 16.84
C ALA A 197 9.77 -11.86 16.86
N LEU A 198 8.91 -10.97 16.40
CA LEU A 198 9.16 -9.53 16.38
C LEU A 198 9.28 -8.92 17.77
N ASN A 199 8.43 -9.33 18.71
CA ASN A 199 8.40 -8.82 20.10
C ASN A 199 9.66 -9.14 20.90
N LYS A 200 10.53 -10.05 20.42
CA LYS A 200 11.85 -10.31 21.04
C LYS A 200 12.85 -9.18 20.80
N GLU A 201 12.70 -8.48 19.68
CA GLU A 201 13.68 -7.51 19.21
C GLU A 201 13.14 -6.07 19.21
N TYR A 202 11.83 -5.92 19.12
CA TYR A 202 11.19 -4.61 18.92
C TYR A 202 10.11 -4.35 19.95
N ASN A 203 10.03 -3.11 20.42
CA ASN A 203 8.94 -2.63 21.26
C ASN A 203 7.76 -2.23 20.37
N ILE A 204 6.82 -3.16 20.17
CA ILE A 204 5.64 -2.98 19.33
C ILE A 204 4.42 -2.74 20.20
N SER A 205 3.60 -1.77 19.85
CA SER A 205 2.34 -1.50 20.55
C SER A 205 1.45 -2.75 20.58
N LYS A 206 0.87 -3.02 21.76
CA LYS A 206 -0.12 -4.09 21.94
C LYS A 206 -1.55 -3.64 21.64
N ASP A 207 -1.75 -2.34 21.42
CA ASP A 207 -3.03 -1.79 21.02
C ASP A 207 -3.35 -2.19 19.57
N PRO A 208 -4.45 -2.91 19.30
CA PRO A 208 -4.83 -3.29 17.95
C PRO A 208 -5.13 -2.09 17.03
N GLU A 209 -5.46 -0.91 17.60
CA GLU A 209 -5.58 0.34 16.82
C GLU A 209 -4.23 0.83 16.30
N GLN A 210 -3.13 0.37 16.86
CA GLN A 210 -1.77 0.68 16.42
C GLN A 210 -1.21 -0.39 15.48
N ARG A 211 -2.04 -1.34 15.01
CA ARG A 211 -1.61 -2.41 14.12
C ARG A 211 -2.43 -2.47 12.84
N GLY A 212 -1.72 -2.40 11.72
CA GLY A 212 -2.27 -2.51 10.37
C GLY A 212 -1.69 -3.68 9.60
N ILE A 213 -2.43 -4.14 8.61
CA ILE A 213 -2.03 -5.23 7.73
C ILE A 213 -2.52 -4.94 6.32
N GLY A 214 -1.73 -5.26 5.30
CA GLY A 214 -2.08 -4.93 3.93
C GLY A 214 -1.45 -5.85 2.89
N GLY A 215 -1.93 -5.74 1.68
CA GLY A 215 -1.42 -6.52 0.57
C GLY A 215 -2.09 -6.20 -0.76
N SER A 216 -1.63 -6.90 -1.79
CA SER A 216 -2.19 -6.82 -3.13
C SER A 216 -2.74 -8.18 -3.58
N SER A 217 -3.86 -8.18 -4.29
CA SER A 217 -4.45 -9.40 -4.85
C SER A 217 -4.76 -10.43 -3.75
N SER A 218 -4.18 -11.63 -3.84
CA SER A 218 -4.29 -12.64 -2.77
C SER A 218 -3.71 -12.15 -1.43
N GLY A 219 -2.67 -11.30 -1.45
CA GLY A 219 -2.15 -10.68 -0.22
C GLY A 219 -3.16 -9.75 0.44
N ALA A 220 -4.03 -9.08 -0.32
CA ALA A 220 -5.06 -8.21 0.21
C ALA A 220 -6.19 -8.99 0.91
N ILE A 221 -6.65 -10.10 0.33
CA ILE A 221 -7.65 -10.94 1.01
C ILE A 221 -7.06 -11.62 2.25
N ALA A 222 -5.77 -12.02 2.22
CA ALA A 222 -5.07 -12.54 3.38
C ALA A 222 -5.02 -11.49 4.51
N ALA A 223 -4.67 -10.24 4.18
CA ALA A 223 -4.66 -9.14 5.14
C ALA A 223 -6.05 -8.90 5.77
N PHE A 224 -7.09 -8.90 4.94
CA PHE A 224 -8.48 -8.79 5.43
C PHE A 224 -8.84 -9.96 6.33
N ALA A 225 -8.51 -11.21 5.94
CA ALA A 225 -8.78 -12.40 6.72
C ALA A 225 -8.13 -12.33 8.10
N VAL A 226 -6.87 -11.89 8.19
CA VAL A 226 -6.17 -11.72 9.47
C VAL A 226 -6.92 -10.75 10.37
N ALA A 227 -7.26 -9.56 9.89
CA ALA A 227 -8.00 -8.57 10.68
C ALA A 227 -9.42 -9.05 11.03
N TRP A 228 -10.07 -9.78 10.12
CA TRP A 228 -11.38 -10.35 10.33
C TRP A 228 -11.41 -11.42 11.44
N GLU A 229 -10.41 -12.31 11.44
CA GLU A 229 -10.32 -13.40 12.43
C GLU A 229 -9.66 -12.94 13.75
N ARG A 230 -8.83 -11.90 13.72
CA ARG A 230 -8.09 -11.38 14.88
C ARG A 230 -8.24 -9.85 15.04
N PRO A 231 -9.48 -9.33 15.19
CA PRO A 231 -9.73 -7.88 15.34
C PRO A 231 -9.20 -7.32 16.68
N ASN A 232 -8.81 -8.17 17.61
CA ASN A 232 -8.11 -7.84 18.83
C ASN A 232 -6.59 -7.71 18.64
N GLU A 233 -6.08 -8.00 17.45
CA GLU A 233 -4.66 -7.86 17.10
C GLU A 233 -4.43 -6.85 15.96
N PHE A 234 -5.32 -6.80 14.97
CA PHE A 234 -5.22 -5.92 13.81
C PHE A 234 -6.57 -5.26 13.51
N ARG A 235 -6.55 -3.94 13.35
CA ARG A 235 -7.78 -3.18 13.05
C ARG A 235 -7.72 -2.32 11.80
N LYS A 236 -6.56 -2.18 11.16
CA LYS A 236 -6.39 -1.39 9.94
C LYS A 236 -6.03 -2.30 8.76
N VAL A 237 -6.78 -2.21 7.68
CA VAL A 237 -6.59 -3.07 6.49
C VAL A 237 -6.37 -2.21 5.26
N LEU A 238 -5.28 -2.51 4.54
CA LEU A 238 -4.97 -1.95 3.22
C LEU A 238 -5.18 -3.03 2.16
N SER A 239 -6.12 -2.81 1.25
CA SER A 239 -6.46 -3.77 0.19
C SER A 239 -6.28 -3.15 -1.20
N ASN A 240 -5.26 -3.58 -1.93
CA ASN A 240 -5.04 -3.23 -3.33
C ASN A 240 -5.44 -4.40 -4.23
N VAL A 241 -6.34 -4.18 -5.20
CA VAL A 241 -6.87 -5.17 -6.16
C VAL A 241 -7.22 -6.52 -5.51
N GLY A 242 -7.94 -6.47 -4.38
CA GLY A 242 -8.13 -7.63 -3.50
C GLY A 242 -8.83 -8.80 -4.18
N SER A 243 -8.32 -10.02 -3.97
CA SER A 243 -8.88 -11.25 -4.54
C SER A 243 -10.09 -11.77 -3.75
N PHE A 244 -11.09 -10.92 -3.49
CA PHE A 244 -12.35 -11.34 -2.86
C PHE A 244 -13.24 -12.13 -3.81
N VAL A 245 -12.64 -13.00 -4.59
CA VAL A 245 -13.22 -13.78 -5.68
C VAL A 245 -13.18 -15.28 -5.38
N ASP A 246 -13.82 -16.08 -6.24
CA ASP A 246 -13.83 -17.52 -6.11
C ASP A 246 -12.55 -18.18 -6.65
N ILE A 247 -11.41 -17.95 -5.96
CA ILE A 247 -10.20 -18.76 -6.13
C ILE A 247 -10.29 -19.97 -5.18
N ARG A 248 -10.53 -19.73 -3.89
CA ARG A 248 -10.71 -20.73 -2.85
C ARG A 248 -11.84 -20.32 -1.88
N GLY A 249 -12.89 -19.71 -2.43
CA GLY A 249 -14.06 -19.29 -1.66
C GLY A 249 -13.98 -17.86 -1.09
N GLY A 250 -13.01 -17.05 -1.48
CA GLY A 250 -12.84 -15.68 -0.94
C GLY A 250 -14.04 -14.74 -1.15
N TYR A 251 -14.90 -15.01 -2.13
CA TYR A 251 -16.11 -14.23 -2.39
C TYR A 251 -17.13 -14.25 -1.22
N VAL A 252 -17.00 -15.17 -0.28
CA VAL A 252 -17.90 -15.28 0.88
C VAL A 252 -17.75 -14.16 1.90
N TYR A 253 -16.71 -13.34 1.83
CA TYR A 253 -16.51 -12.30 2.84
C TYR A 253 -17.60 -11.23 2.81
N SER A 254 -18.19 -10.91 1.67
CA SER A 254 -19.33 -9.98 1.60
C SER A 254 -20.55 -10.50 2.37
N GLU A 255 -20.88 -11.79 2.23
CA GLU A 255 -21.94 -12.43 3.00
C GLU A 255 -21.59 -12.52 4.49
N ARG A 256 -20.33 -12.87 4.83
CA ARG A 256 -19.90 -12.93 6.23
C ARG A 256 -20.00 -11.58 6.91
N VAL A 257 -19.65 -10.49 6.23
CA VAL A 257 -19.81 -9.12 6.74
C VAL A 257 -21.27 -8.82 7.03
N LEU A 258 -22.19 -9.13 6.11
CA LEU A 258 -23.61 -8.89 6.29
C LEU A 258 -24.22 -9.74 7.41
N ALA A 259 -23.80 -11.00 7.52
CA ALA A 259 -24.34 -11.96 8.50
C ALA A 259 -23.78 -11.78 9.91
N SER A 260 -22.67 -11.08 10.09
CA SER A 260 -21.98 -10.94 11.39
C SER A 260 -22.27 -9.62 12.08
N GLY A 261 -22.01 -9.55 13.39
CA GLY A 261 -21.89 -8.29 14.10
C GLY A 261 -20.71 -7.47 13.57
N LYS A 262 -20.82 -6.14 13.62
CA LYS A 262 -19.74 -5.24 13.23
C LYS A 262 -18.47 -5.50 14.05
N LYS A 263 -17.35 -5.72 13.39
CA LYS A 263 -16.03 -5.81 14.00
C LYS A 263 -15.34 -4.44 13.97
N PRO A 264 -14.44 -4.12 14.90
CA PRO A 264 -13.75 -2.83 14.96
C PRO A 264 -12.61 -2.79 13.94
N ILE A 265 -12.93 -2.89 12.65
CA ILE A 265 -11.97 -2.89 11.54
C ILE A 265 -12.22 -1.64 10.69
N ARG A 266 -11.12 -0.97 10.32
CA ARG A 266 -11.05 0.08 9.32
C ARG A 266 -10.39 -0.48 8.07
N ILE A 267 -10.93 -0.20 6.90
CA ILE A 267 -10.38 -0.72 5.64
C ILE A 267 -10.36 0.33 4.53
N PHE A 268 -9.24 0.39 3.81
CA PHE A 268 -9.14 1.09 2.54
C PHE A 268 -9.06 0.07 1.40
N LEU A 269 -10.00 0.19 0.45
CA LEU A 269 -10.10 -0.65 -0.74
C LEU A 269 -9.68 0.15 -1.98
N CYS A 270 -8.82 -0.40 -2.83
CA CYS A 270 -8.64 0.15 -4.17
C CYS A 270 -8.63 -0.95 -5.23
N ASP A 271 -9.22 -0.65 -6.38
CA ASP A 271 -9.31 -1.55 -7.52
C ASP A 271 -9.59 -0.78 -8.81
N GLY A 272 -9.51 -1.43 -9.95
CA GLY A 272 -9.75 -0.85 -11.27
C GLY A 272 -10.84 -1.53 -12.07
N ARG A 273 -11.59 -0.72 -12.81
CA ARG A 273 -12.67 -1.20 -13.69
C ARG A 273 -12.21 -2.16 -14.78
N ASN A 274 -10.90 -2.16 -15.10
CA ASN A 274 -10.32 -3.07 -16.07
C ASN A 274 -9.57 -4.24 -15.43
N ASP A 275 -9.82 -4.52 -14.15
CA ASP A 275 -9.30 -5.72 -13.50
C ASP A 275 -9.91 -7.00 -14.12
N ASN A 276 -9.44 -8.16 -13.70
CA ASN A 276 -9.88 -9.47 -14.19
C ASN A 276 -11.42 -9.59 -14.15
N ARG A 277 -12.02 -9.85 -15.31
CA ARG A 277 -13.48 -9.79 -15.53
C ARG A 277 -14.20 -11.11 -15.26
N GLY A 278 -13.57 -12.09 -14.66
CA GLY A 278 -14.22 -13.36 -14.32
C GLY A 278 -14.65 -14.23 -15.51
N MET A 279 -14.01 -14.09 -16.66
CA MET A 279 -14.27 -14.94 -17.81
C MET A 279 -13.67 -16.33 -17.64
N ARG A 280 -14.48 -17.37 -17.75
CA ARG A 280 -14.04 -18.76 -17.70
C ARG A 280 -14.66 -19.52 -18.88
N ASN A 281 -13.82 -20.05 -19.78
CA ASN A 281 -14.25 -20.76 -20.99
C ASN A 281 -15.28 -19.96 -21.81
N GLY A 282 -15.08 -18.63 -21.92
CA GLY A 282 -15.99 -17.75 -22.64
C GLY A 282 -17.28 -17.40 -21.90
N VAL A 283 -17.50 -17.90 -20.69
CA VAL A 283 -18.68 -17.61 -19.87
C VAL A 283 -18.29 -16.68 -18.72
N TYR A 284 -19.08 -15.64 -18.49
CA TYR A 284 -18.90 -14.72 -17.37
C TYR A 284 -19.32 -15.38 -16.06
N ASP A 285 -18.42 -15.36 -15.09
CA ASP A 285 -18.66 -15.78 -13.71
C ASP A 285 -18.46 -14.60 -12.76
N GLN A 286 -19.54 -14.04 -12.27
CA GLN A 286 -19.57 -12.90 -11.37
C GLN A 286 -18.74 -13.13 -10.09
N LYS A 287 -18.66 -14.36 -9.59
CA LYS A 287 -17.85 -14.70 -8.41
C LYS A 287 -16.35 -14.58 -8.68
N ARG A 288 -15.95 -14.48 -9.94
CA ARG A 288 -14.56 -14.33 -10.40
C ARG A 288 -14.24 -12.97 -11.00
N ASP A 289 -15.17 -12.03 -10.97
CA ASP A 289 -14.96 -10.64 -11.38
C ASP A 289 -14.40 -9.84 -10.20
N TRP A 290 -13.10 -9.47 -10.27
CA TRP A 290 -12.41 -8.78 -9.17
C TRP A 290 -13.07 -7.46 -8.81
N PHE A 291 -13.24 -6.58 -9.80
CA PHE A 291 -13.84 -5.27 -9.55
C PHE A 291 -15.24 -5.37 -8.96
N PHE A 292 -16.06 -6.25 -9.53
CA PHE A 292 -17.41 -6.48 -9.01
C PHE A 292 -17.39 -6.95 -7.55
N GLN A 293 -16.51 -7.90 -7.22
CA GLN A 293 -16.45 -8.44 -5.85
C GLN A 293 -15.85 -7.44 -4.84
N ASN A 294 -14.89 -6.59 -5.25
CA ASN A 294 -14.41 -5.50 -4.41
C ASN A 294 -15.51 -4.46 -4.14
N VAL A 295 -16.29 -4.08 -5.16
CA VAL A 295 -17.46 -3.19 -4.99
C VAL A 295 -18.51 -3.84 -4.09
N ARG A 296 -18.76 -5.14 -4.23
CA ARG A 296 -19.69 -5.88 -3.39
C ARG A 296 -19.28 -5.90 -1.93
N LEU A 297 -17.98 -6.14 -1.65
CA LEU A 297 -17.45 -6.07 -0.30
C LEU A 297 -17.55 -4.67 0.28
N MET A 298 -17.22 -3.64 -0.50
CA MET A 298 -17.36 -2.24 -0.06
C MET A 298 -18.81 -1.93 0.34
N LYS A 299 -19.78 -2.35 -0.47
CA LYS A 299 -21.22 -2.14 -0.16
C LYS A 299 -21.63 -2.84 1.14
N ALA A 300 -21.22 -4.10 1.33
CA ALA A 300 -21.50 -4.85 2.54
C ALA A 300 -20.90 -4.17 3.80
N LEU A 301 -19.67 -3.71 3.70
CA LEU A 301 -19.00 -2.98 4.79
C LEU A 301 -19.70 -1.65 5.10
N THR A 302 -20.09 -0.89 4.06
CA THR A 302 -20.81 0.38 4.22
C THR A 302 -22.18 0.16 4.86
N GLU A 303 -22.94 -0.83 4.41
CA GLU A 303 -24.25 -1.19 4.96
C GLU A 303 -24.18 -1.55 6.45
N LYS A 304 -23.11 -2.24 6.86
CA LYS A 304 -22.85 -2.59 8.27
C LYS A 304 -22.21 -1.46 9.08
N GLY A 305 -22.00 -0.28 8.47
CA GLY A 305 -21.47 0.90 9.14
C GLY A 305 -19.99 0.79 9.52
N TYR A 306 -19.20 -0.01 8.78
CA TYR A 306 -17.74 -0.04 8.96
C TYR A 306 -17.09 1.29 8.57
N ASP A 307 -15.94 1.56 9.14
CA ASP A 307 -15.07 2.66 8.71
C ASP A 307 -14.33 2.21 7.44
N VAL A 308 -14.91 2.50 6.29
CA VAL A 308 -14.44 2.08 4.97
C VAL A 308 -14.20 3.28 4.07
N ASN A 309 -13.06 3.28 3.39
CA ASN A 309 -12.79 4.18 2.26
C ASN A 309 -12.42 3.36 1.04
N TYR A 310 -12.59 3.95 -0.14
CA TYR A 310 -12.28 3.27 -1.38
C TYR A 310 -11.93 4.23 -2.51
N THR A 311 -11.13 3.76 -3.43
CA THR A 311 -10.82 4.47 -4.67
C THR A 311 -10.88 3.51 -5.85
N TRP A 312 -11.72 3.83 -6.85
CA TRP A 312 -11.89 3.03 -8.04
C TRP A 312 -11.21 3.70 -9.24
N GLY A 313 -10.23 3.00 -9.82
CA GLY A 313 -9.48 3.44 -10.99
C GLY A 313 -9.96 2.79 -12.29
N MET A 314 -9.14 2.98 -13.31
CA MET A 314 -9.28 2.30 -14.62
C MET A 314 -8.17 1.27 -14.86
N ASN A 315 -7.40 0.94 -13.81
CA ASN A 315 -6.25 0.05 -13.88
C ASN A 315 -6.66 -1.40 -14.22
N LEU A 316 -5.67 -2.10 -14.76
CA LEU A 316 -5.64 -3.56 -14.84
C LEU A 316 -5.26 -4.15 -13.50
N HIS A 317 -5.41 -5.47 -13.37
CA HIS A 317 -4.91 -6.19 -12.18
C HIS A 317 -3.39 -5.96 -12.00
N GLY A 318 -3.01 -5.29 -10.90
CA GLY A 318 -1.60 -4.99 -10.64
C GLY A 318 -1.38 -3.92 -9.57
N GLN A 319 -0.12 -3.52 -9.43
CA GLN A 319 0.30 -2.68 -8.31
C GLN A 319 0.41 -1.19 -8.64
N LYS A 320 0.44 -0.80 -9.92
CA LYS A 320 0.70 0.61 -10.33
C LYS A 320 -0.28 1.61 -9.73
N PHE A 321 -1.57 1.29 -9.78
CA PHE A 321 -2.58 2.18 -9.20
C PHE A 321 -2.45 2.25 -7.68
N GLY A 322 -2.35 1.09 -7.03
CA GLY A 322 -2.13 1.01 -5.60
C GLY A 322 -0.90 1.78 -5.13
N GLY A 323 0.21 1.69 -5.89
CA GLY A 323 1.42 2.43 -5.59
C GLY A 323 1.27 3.94 -5.73
N ALA A 324 0.55 4.38 -6.78
CA ALA A 324 0.29 5.81 -6.99
C ALA A 324 -0.50 6.46 -5.84
N ILE A 325 -1.36 5.69 -5.17
CA ILE A 325 -2.20 6.17 -4.06
C ILE A 325 -1.80 5.61 -2.69
N LEU A 326 -0.71 4.84 -2.59
CA LEU A 326 -0.26 4.26 -1.32
C LEU A 326 -0.07 5.31 -0.21
N PRO A 327 0.50 6.50 -0.47
CA PRO A 327 0.60 7.54 0.53
C PRO A 327 -0.77 7.95 1.11
N ASP A 328 -1.79 8.10 0.26
CA ASP A 328 -3.13 8.51 0.69
C ASP A 328 -3.85 7.40 1.45
N MET A 329 -3.65 6.14 1.04
CA MET A 329 -4.16 4.98 1.78
C MET A 329 -3.56 4.93 3.19
N MET A 330 -2.26 5.15 3.32
CA MET A 330 -1.57 5.17 4.62
C MET A 330 -2.06 6.33 5.49
N ARG A 331 -2.14 7.56 4.98
CA ARG A 331 -2.69 8.72 5.70
C ARG A 331 -4.08 8.44 6.24
N TRP A 332 -4.96 7.92 5.39
CA TRP A 332 -6.34 7.67 5.79
C TRP A 332 -6.45 6.57 6.86
N LEU A 333 -5.71 5.48 6.71
CA LEU A 333 -5.72 4.38 7.68
C LEU A 333 -5.20 4.83 9.05
N TRP A 334 -4.19 5.70 9.07
CA TRP A 334 -3.49 6.14 10.29
C TRP A 334 -3.90 7.54 10.75
N ARG A 335 -4.95 8.13 10.19
CA ARG A 335 -5.39 9.53 10.46
C ARG A 335 -5.64 9.85 11.95
N ASP A 336 -5.98 8.85 12.77
CA ASP A 336 -6.19 9.01 14.22
C ASP A 336 -5.03 8.41 15.04
N GLY A 337 -3.94 8.03 14.37
CA GLY A 337 -2.76 7.47 15.03
C GLY A 337 -2.01 8.53 15.84
N PRO A 338 -1.39 8.15 16.95
CA PRO A 338 -0.57 9.08 17.72
C PRO A 338 0.63 9.51 16.89
N VAL A 339 0.76 10.81 16.66
CA VAL A 339 1.99 11.38 16.10
C VAL A 339 2.83 11.95 17.24
N SER A 340 4.12 11.68 17.20
CA SER A 340 5.04 12.17 18.21
C SER A 340 5.13 13.71 18.16
N THR A 341 5.20 14.31 19.32
CA THR A 341 5.53 15.73 19.50
C THR A 341 7.00 15.92 19.87
N ASP A 342 7.78 14.83 19.99
CA ASP A 342 9.21 14.92 20.30
C ASP A 342 9.96 15.55 19.13
N PRO A 343 10.67 16.68 19.34
CA PRO A 343 11.46 17.31 18.29
C PRO A 343 12.57 16.39 17.75
N ASN A 344 13.03 15.41 18.54
CA ASN A 344 14.06 14.46 18.09
C ASN A 344 13.57 13.45 17.06
N ASP A 345 12.27 13.23 16.92
CA ASP A 345 11.73 12.33 15.91
C ASP A 345 11.99 12.79 14.47
N MET A 346 12.36 14.05 14.30
CA MET A 346 12.73 14.63 13.00
C MET A 346 14.22 14.51 12.70
N VAL A 347 15.02 13.92 13.59
CA VAL A 347 16.47 13.88 13.51
C VAL A 347 16.94 12.43 13.39
N GLU A 348 18.01 12.19 12.62
CA GLU A 348 18.67 10.89 12.58
C GLU A 348 19.10 10.42 13.96
N ARG A 349 19.06 9.10 14.19
CA ARG A 349 19.41 8.51 15.51
C ARG A 349 20.76 8.94 16.06
N SER A 350 21.75 9.15 15.19
CA SER A 350 23.09 9.59 15.57
C SER A 350 23.11 10.96 16.23
N PHE A 351 22.10 11.78 16.00
CA PHE A 351 21.97 13.13 16.55
C PHE A 351 20.95 13.23 17.69
N ARG A 352 20.26 12.14 18.01
CA ARG A 352 19.28 12.15 19.10
C ARG A 352 19.98 12.32 20.44
N GLN A 353 19.49 13.24 21.26
CA GLN A 353 19.98 13.37 22.62
C GLN A 353 19.56 12.13 23.44
N PRO A 354 20.46 11.63 24.32
CA PRO A 354 20.08 10.54 25.22
C PRO A 354 18.89 10.95 26.08
N VAL A 355 17.81 10.17 26.03
CA VAL A 355 16.68 10.38 26.95
C VAL A 355 17.18 10.10 28.36
N ALA A 356 17.12 11.10 29.25
CA ALA A 356 17.49 10.91 30.63
C ALA A 356 16.61 9.78 31.22
N LYS A 357 17.25 8.71 31.67
CA LYS A 357 16.54 7.66 32.41
C LYS A 357 15.98 8.29 33.67
N LYS A 358 14.65 8.34 33.78
CA LYS A 358 13.95 8.67 35.03
C LYS A 358 14.03 7.51 36.02
#